data_38b43933cf0ea1aa24e335fdecdfb830
#
_entry.id   38b43933cf0ea1aa24e335fdecdfb830
#
_cell.length_a   1.000
_cell.length_b   1.000
_cell.length_c   1.000
_cell.angle_alpha   90.00
_cell.angle_beta   90.00
_cell.angle_gamma   90.00
#
_symmetry.space_group_name_H-M   'P 1'
#
loop_
_entity.id
_entity.type
_entity.pdbx_description
1 polymer ?
#
loop_
_entity_poly.entity_id
_entity_poly.type
_entity_poly.pdbx_seq_one_letter_code
_entity_poly.pdbx_strand_id
1 'polypeptide(L)'
;MATKKKILYIVEAMGGGVFTYIVDLANELVDTYDMYIAYAVRKQTPSNYKDYFDKRIHLIEVKNFARAINATKDIAAFFEIRKIANEVKPDIIHLHSSKAGALGRFAFNGKKIPLFYTPHGYSFLMQNSSEAKRKIYKGIEIICGKRNCTTISCSEGEHIESLKLNKQAAYVNNGINMEQLQKLVDEVGNAEQHPFTVFTLGRICYQKNPAQFNAIALAMPDVRFLWIGDGELRRTLTAPNITITGWAERKGALKYSASGDVFVLTSLWEGLPISLLEAMYMKKVCIVSNVIGNRDVIHTGVNGFVCSNTEDYVKAIQKVKTENVKHLVETAYQEIVDTYNTKNMANEYSKIYLSKMGGYKET
;
A
#
# COMPACT_ATOMS: atom_id res chain seq x y z
N MET A 1 -0.90 26.43 24.91
CA MET A 1 -0.58 25.66 23.69
C MET A 1 -1.81 25.67 22.80
N ALA A 2 -1.69 25.95 21.51
CA ALA A 2 -2.83 25.84 20.60
C ALA A 2 -3.31 24.38 20.56
N THR A 3 -4.63 24.16 20.60
CA THR A 3 -5.21 22.81 20.49
C THR A 3 -4.88 22.23 19.13
N LYS A 4 -4.34 20.99 19.11
CA LYS A 4 -4.07 20.28 17.86
C LYS A 4 -5.36 20.11 17.06
N LYS A 5 -5.28 20.23 15.76
CA LYS A 5 -6.39 19.94 14.85
C LYS A 5 -6.67 18.45 14.83
N LYS A 6 -7.95 18.07 14.81
CA LYS A 6 -8.41 16.68 14.82
C LYS A 6 -8.52 16.14 13.40
N ILE A 7 -7.87 15.01 13.14
CA ILE A 7 -8.01 14.27 11.89
C ILE A 7 -8.73 12.95 12.16
N LEU A 8 -9.80 12.68 11.41
CA LEU A 8 -10.49 11.39 11.43
C LEU A 8 -10.18 10.61 10.16
N TYR A 9 -9.40 9.55 10.29
CA TYR A 9 -9.25 8.53 9.25
C TYR A 9 -10.41 7.55 9.30
N ILE A 10 -10.96 7.19 8.13
CA ILE A 10 -11.99 6.16 7.99
C ILE A 10 -11.44 5.07 7.08
N VAL A 11 -11.14 3.89 7.65
CA VAL A 11 -10.38 2.81 7.03
C VAL A 11 -11.20 1.53 7.01
N GLU A 12 -11.71 1.13 5.84
CA GLU A 12 -12.45 -0.14 5.72
C GLU A 12 -11.52 -1.35 5.75
N ALA A 13 -10.35 -1.26 5.13
CA ALA A 13 -9.44 -2.38 4.93
C ALA A 13 -8.19 -2.26 5.83
N MET A 14 -8.31 -2.54 7.13
CA MET A 14 -7.19 -2.52 8.08
C MET A 14 -6.36 -3.82 7.98
N GLY A 15 -5.64 -4.01 6.85
CA GLY A 15 -4.82 -5.19 6.64
C GLY A 15 -3.86 -5.05 5.46
N GLY A 16 -2.81 -5.88 5.45
CA GLY A 16 -1.77 -5.85 4.41
C GLY A 16 -1.09 -4.48 4.28
N GLY A 17 -0.76 -4.06 3.07
CA GLY A 17 -0.07 -2.79 2.81
C GLY A 17 -0.82 -1.56 3.28
N VAL A 18 -2.17 -1.58 3.26
CA VAL A 18 -2.99 -0.47 3.77
C VAL A 18 -2.81 -0.32 5.29
N PHE A 19 -2.71 -1.42 6.03
CA PHE A 19 -2.45 -1.39 7.46
C PHE A 19 -1.11 -0.71 7.76
N THR A 20 -0.02 -1.17 7.12
CA THR A 20 1.32 -0.58 7.29
C THR A 20 1.29 0.92 6.96
N TYR A 21 0.70 1.29 5.83
CA TYR A 21 0.54 2.68 5.42
C TYR A 21 -0.17 3.55 6.47
N ILE A 22 -1.31 3.08 7.01
CA ILE A 22 -2.09 3.84 8.01
C ILE A 22 -1.32 3.99 9.32
N VAL A 23 -0.66 2.92 9.77
CA VAL A 23 0.20 2.94 10.98
C VAL A 23 1.30 3.97 10.82
N ASP A 24 2.07 3.86 9.74
CA ASP A 24 3.25 4.70 9.50
C ASP A 24 2.85 6.17 9.38
N LEU A 25 1.84 6.48 8.55
CA LEU A 25 1.40 7.88 8.37
C LEU A 25 0.78 8.47 9.65
N ALA A 26 -0.03 7.71 10.38
CA ALA A 26 -0.66 8.21 11.59
C ALA A 26 0.36 8.46 12.71
N ASN A 27 1.36 7.58 12.85
CA ASN A 27 2.44 7.73 13.83
C ASN A 27 3.31 8.96 13.52
N GLU A 28 3.59 9.26 12.25
CA GLU A 28 4.32 10.49 11.87
C GLU A 28 3.49 11.77 12.14
N LEU A 29 2.17 11.71 11.95
CA LEU A 29 1.30 12.87 12.09
C LEU A 29 0.86 13.17 13.52
N VAL A 30 0.99 12.23 14.47
CA VAL A 30 0.48 12.36 15.85
C VAL A 30 1.14 13.49 16.65
N ASP A 31 2.33 13.90 16.28
CA ASP A 31 2.99 15.05 16.92
C ASP A 31 2.36 16.39 16.55
N THR A 32 1.79 16.47 15.34
CA THR A 32 1.18 17.70 14.80
C THR A 32 -0.34 17.73 15.00
N TYR A 33 -1.00 16.57 14.87
CA TYR A 33 -2.46 16.43 14.87
C TYR A 33 -2.95 15.53 16.01
N ASP A 34 -4.22 15.71 16.38
CA ASP A 34 -4.96 14.78 17.24
C ASP A 34 -5.63 13.72 16.35
N MET A 35 -5.09 12.50 16.37
CA MET A 35 -5.41 11.46 15.38
C MET A 35 -6.49 10.50 15.86
N TYR A 36 -7.54 10.35 15.07
CA TYR A 36 -8.63 9.39 15.25
C TYR A 36 -8.70 8.46 14.05
N ILE A 37 -8.81 7.15 14.29
CA ILE A 37 -8.90 6.15 13.23
C ILE A 37 -10.14 5.30 13.44
N ALA A 38 -11.16 5.48 12.59
CA ALA A 38 -12.34 4.65 12.51
C ALA A 38 -12.07 3.48 11.54
N TYR A 39 -11.99 2.26 12.02
CA TYR A 39 -11.49 1.11 11.25
C TYR A 39 -12.33 -0.15 11.39
N ALA A 40 -12.13 -1.11 10.47
CA ALA A 40 -12.64 -2.47 10.61
C ALA A 40 -11.54 -3.51 10.63
N VAL A 41 -11.65 -4.48 11.55
CA VAL A 41 -10.76 -5.63 11.64
C VAL A 41 -11.01 -6.58 10.46
N ARG A 42 -9.95 -7.12 9.88
CA ARG A 42 -9.95 -8.11 8.79
C ARG A 42 -9.17 -9.36 9.19
N LYS A 43 -9.36 -10.45 8.45
CA LYS A 43 -8.57 -11.68 8.66
C LYS A 43 -7.06 -11.46 8.57
N GLN A 44 -6.64 -10.45 7.81
CA GLN A 44 -5.24 -10.07 7.60
C GLN A 44 -4.75 -9.00 8.59
N THR A 45 -5.61 -8.51 9.47
CA THR A 45 -5.21 -7.58 10.53
C THR A 45 -4.42 -8.38 11.57
N PRO A 46 -3.19 -7.99 11.92
CA PRO A 46 -2.42 -8.65 12.97
C PRO A 46 -3.21 -8.69 14.29
N SER A 47 -3.10 -9.75 15.07
CA SER A 47 -3.81 -9.87 16.36
C SER A 47 -3.41 -8.76 17.34
N ASN A 48 -2.15 -8.35 17.29
CA ASN A 48 -1.57 -7.28 18.11
C ASN A 48 -1.54 -5.91 17.37
N TYR A 49 -2.44 -5.67 16.41
CA TYR A 49 -2.42 -4.47 15.56
C TYR A 49 -2.41 -3.15 16.34
N LYS A 50 -2.96 -3.12 17.55
CA LYS A 50 -2.99 -1.91 18.39
C LYS A 50 -1.59 -1.49 18.87
N ASP A 51 -0.67 -2.44 19.01
CA ASP A 51 0.68 -2.19 19.50
C ASP A 51 1.57 -1.44 18.47
N TYR A 52 1.12 -1.40 17.21
CA TYR A 52 1.81 -0.67 16.14
C TYR A 52 1.52 0.85 16.15
N PHE A 53 0.45 1.27 16.83
CA PHE A 53 0.06 2.67 16.89
C PHE A 53 0.65 3.37 18.12
N ASP A 54 1.04 4.63 17.96
CA ASP A 54 1.35 5.51 19.08
C ASP A 54 0.14 5.57 20.04
N LYS A 55 0.40 5.53 21.33
CA LYS A 55 -0.65 5.48 22.38
C LYS A 55 -1.57 6.71 22.39
N ARG A 56 -1.17 7.80 21.75
CA ARG A 56 -1.96 9.03 21.61
C ARG A 56 -3.01 8.93 20.50
N ILE A 57 -2.95 7.89 19.63
CA ILE A 57 -3.90 7.70 18.54
C ILE A 57 -5.16 7.02 19.06
N HIS A 58 -6.31 7.62 18.75
CA HIS A 58 -7.62 7.13 19.16
C HIS A 58 -8.17 6.12 18.14
N LEU A 59 -8.26 4.86 18.51
CA LEU A 59 -8.74 3.78 17.67
C LEU A 59 -10.23 3.49 17.96
N ILE A 60 -11.08 3.59 16.92
CA ILE A 60 -12.55 3.42 17.00
C ILE A 60 -12.98 2.33 16.01
N GLU A 61 -13.48 1.20 16.50
CA GLU A 61 -13.93 0.12 15.62
C GLU A 61 -15.30 0.41 15.01
N VAL A 62 -15.40 0.29 13.67
CA VAL A 62 -16.64 0.38 12.90
C VAL A 62 -17.18 -1.03 12.66
N LYS A 63 -18.20 -1.41 13.42
CA LYS A 63 -18.71 -2.79 13.47
C LYS A 63 -19.41 -3.23 12.18
N ASN A 64 -20.00 -2.29 11.46
CA ASN A 64 -20.80 -2.56 10.27
C ASN A 64 -20.01 -2.55 8.96
N PHE A 65 -18.73 -2.20 8.95
CA PHE A 65 -17.93 -2.36 7.75
C PHE A 65 -17.77 -3.82 7.35
N ALA A 66 -18.13 -4.14 6.11
CA ALA A 66 -17.97 -5.46 5.51
C ALA A 66 -17.23 -5.33 4.17
N ARG A 67 -16.37 -6.31 3.82
CA ARG A 67 -15.61 -6.31 2.55
C ARG A 67 -16.53 -6.40 1.33
N ALA A 68 -17.51 -7.30 1.38
CA ALA A 68 -18.48 -7.46 0.30
C ALA A 68 -19.50 -6.29 0.30
N ILE A 69 -20.02 -5.97 -0.89
CA ILE A 69 -21.15 -5.05 -0.99
C ILE A 69 -22.35 -5.72 -0.33
N ASN A 70 -22.92 -5.05 0.67
CA ASN A 70 -24.09 -5.53 1.40
C ASN A 70 -24.93 -4.32 1.80
N ALA A 71 -26.08 -4.14 1.17
CA ALA A 71 -26.89 -2.94 1.31
C ALA A 71 -27.25 -2.60 2.77
N THR A 72 -27.64 -3.60 3.57
CA THR A 72 -28.02 -3.37 4.98
C THR A 72 -26.83 -2.97 5.84
N LYS A 73 -25.70 -3.69 5.72
CA LYS A 73 -24.46 -3.36 6.43
C LYS A 73 -23.86 -2.04 5.96
N ASP A 74 -23.94 -1.73 4.67
CA ASP A 74 -23.39 -0.50 4.11
C ASP A 74 -24.20 0.73 4.56
N ILE A 75 -25.53 0.61 4.67
CA ILE A 75 -26.40 1.65 5.27
C ILE A 75 -26.08 1.81 6.76
N ALA A 76 -25.94 0.71 7.49
CA ALA A 76 -25.57 0.77 8.92
C ALA A 76 -24.19 1.41 9.12
N ALA A 77 -23.19 1.04 8.31
CA ALA A 77 -21.86 1.64 8.33
C ALA A 77 -21.89 3.13 8.00
N PHE A 78 -22.74 3.55 7.03
CA PHE A 78 -22.94 4.96 6.70
C PHE A 78 -23.40 5.79 7.91
N PHE A 79 -24.38 5.31 8.67
CA PHE A 79 -24.84 6.02 9.87
C PHE A 79 -23.83 5.92 11.01
N GLU A 80 -23.12 4.81 11.15
CA GLU A 80 -22.10 4.61 12.17
C GLU A 80 -20.92 5.57 11.99
N ILE A 81 -20.38 5.73 10.78
CA ILE A 81 -19.29 6.69 10.53
C ILE A 81 -19.73 8.14 10.74
N ARG A 82 -20.99 8.48 10.44
CA ARG A 82 -21.55 9.82 10.75
C ARG A 82 -21.65 10.06 12.25
N LYS A 83 -22.10 9.05 13.02
CA LYS A 83 -22.16 9.12 14.48
C LYS A 83 -20.77 9.37 15.06
N ILE A 84 -19.77 8.57 14.65
CA ILE A 84 -18.37 8.73 15.06
C ILE A 84 -17.87 10.15 14.75
N ALA A 85 -18.09 10.65 13.53
CA ALA A 85 -17.68 12.00 13.18
C ALA A 85 -18.36 13.10 14.00
N ASN A 86 -19.64 12.93 14.37
CA ASN A 86 -20.36 13.86 15.24
C ASN A 86 -19.82 13.86 16.69
N GLU A 87 -19.34 12.72 17.18
CA GLU A 87 -18.73 12.57 18.50
C GLU A 87 -17.31 13.13 18.53
N VAL A 88 -16.49 12.82 17.53
CA VAL A 88 -15.09 13.27 17.41
C VAL A 88 -15.02 14.77 17.08
N LYS A 89 -15.93 15.27 16.25
CA LYS A 89 -15.93 16.64 15.70
C LYS A 89 -14.60 16.98 15.02
N PRO A 90 -14.21 16.22 13.97
CA PRO A 90 -12.92 16.40 13.33
C PRO A 90 -12.84 17.70 12.53
N ASP A 91 -11.64 18.27 12.45
CA ASP A 91 -11.32 19.39 11.55
C ASP A 91 -11.08 18.88 10.12
N ILE A 92 -10.68 17.62 9.97
CA ILE A 92 -10.37 16.95 8.68
C ILE A 92 -10.92 15.53 8.71
N ILE A 93 -11.49 15.07 7.60
CA ILE A 93 -11.85 13.65 7.39
C ILE A 93 -11.06 13.12 6.20
N HIS A 94 -10.40 11.97 6.38
CA HIS A 94 -9.70 11.28 5.32
C HIS A 94 -10.18 9.83 5.19
N LEU A 95 -10.65 9.50 3.99
CA LEU A 95 -11.24 8.20 3.64
C LEU A 95 -10.19 7.33 2.97
N HIS A 96 -10.05 6.09 3.41
CA HIS A 96 -9.07 5.16 2.85
C HIS A 96 -9.73 3.91 2.28
N SER A 97 -9.38 3.56 1.05
CA SER A 97 -9.93 2.46 0.25
C SER A 97 -11.31 2.73 -0.35
N SER A 98 -11.63 2.05 -1.45
CA SER A 98 -12.80 2.33 -2.29
C SER A 98 -14.13 2.33 -1.54
N LYS A 99 -14.34 1.41 -0.59
CA LYS A 99 -15.62 1.33 0.13
C LYS A 99 -15.81 2.47 1.12
N ALA A 100 -14.80 2.76 1.96
CA ALA A 100 -14.83 3.92 2.84
C ALA A 100 -14.93 5.21 2.03
N GLY A 101 -14.20 5.28 0.89
CA GLY A 101 -14.27 6.38 -0.06
C GLY A 101 -15.67 6.61 -0.64
N ALA A 102 -16.38 5.57 -1.06
CA ALA A 102 -17.73 5.68 -1.58
C ALA A 102 -18.72 6.14 -0.47
N LEU A 103 -18.78 5.41 0.65
CA LEU A 103 -19.69 5.73 1.74
C LEU A 103 -19.40 7.12 2.34
N GLY A 104 -18.14 7.45 2.59
CA GLY A 104 -17.77 8.72 3.22
C GLY A 104 -18.03 9.93 2.32
N ARG A 105 -17.81 9.85 1.01
CA ARG A 105 -18.10 10.94 0.07
C ARG A 105 -19.60 11.25 -0.04
N PHE A 106 -20.49 10.30 0.33
CA PHE A 106 -21.91 10.57 0.49
C PHE A 106 -22.27 10.97 1.92
N ALA A 107 -21.59 10.44 2.94
CA ALA A 107 -21.87 10.73 4.34
C ALA A 107 -21.50 12.16 4.75
N PHE A 108 -20.44 12.72 4.15
CA PHE A 108 -19.84 13.99 4.55
C PHE A 108 -19.91 15.03 3.44
N ASN A 109 -20.00 16.29 3.85
CA ASN A 109 -19.97 17.42 2.94
C ASN A 109 -18.61 18.12 2.99
N GLY A 110 -17.80 17.91 1.97
CA GLY A 110 -16.49 18.53 1.87
C GLY A 110 -16.49 20.06 1.72
N LYS A 111 -17.66 20.72 1.64
CA LYS A 111 -17.75 22.19 1.79
C LYS A 111 -17.81 22.65 3.25
N LYS A 112 -18.14 21.73 4.18
CA LYS A 112 -18.22 22.03 5.62
C LYS A 112 -16.98 21.58 6.38
N ILE A 113 -16.40 20.44 5.99
CA ILE A 113 -15.20 19.85 6.59
C ILE A 113 -14.31 19.39 5.44
N PRO A 114 -13.02 19.79 5.39
CA PRO A 114 -12.06 19.28 4.43
C PRO A 114 -12.11 17.75 4.35
N LEU A 115 -12.43 17.22 3.16
CA LEU A 115 -12.65 15.82 2.92
C LEU A 115 -11.63 15.30 1.90
N PHE A 116 -10.93 14.25 2.27
CA PHE A 116 -9.90 13.62 1.44
C PHE A 116 -10.23 12.14 1.22
N TYR A 117 -9.70 11.60 0.13
CA TYR A 117 -9.84 10.20 -0.22
C TYR A 117 -8.56 9.64 -0.84
N THR A 118 -8.06 8.53 -0.29
CA THR A 118 -6.95 7.76 -0.87
C THR A 118 -7.44 6.37 -1.28
N PRO A 119 -7.38 6.01 -2.59
CA PRO A 119 -7.92 4.75 -3.10
C PRO A 119 -7.10 3.51 -2.71
N HIS A 120 -5.78 3.61 -2.57
CA HIS A 120 -4.85 2.48 -2.38
C HIS A 120 -4.95 1.41 -3.46
N GLY A 121 -4.98 1.82 -4.71
CA GLY A 121 -5.27 0.98 -5.86
C GLY A 121 -6.77 0.93 -6.16
N TYR A 122 -7.16 1.53 -7.28
CA TYR A 122 -8.57 1.59 -7.68
C TYR A 122 -9.17 0.22 -7.95
N SER A 123 -10.36 -0.05 -7.39
CA SER A 123 -11.07 -1.31 -7.59
C SER A 123 -11.46 -1.59 -9.05
N PHE A 124 -11.62 -0.56 -9.90
CA PHE A 124 -11.89 -0.74 -11.32
C PHE A 124 -10.65 -1.18 -12.13
N LEU A 125 -9.45 -1.12 -11.56
CA LEU A 125 -8.22 -1.68 -12.15
C LEU A 125 -8.04 -3.17 -11.85
N MET A 126 -8.87 -3.75 -10.97
CA MET A 126 -8.77 -5.14 -10.54
C MET A 126 -9.11 -6.10 -11.70
N GLN A 127 -8.10 -6.79 -12.23
CA GLN A 127 -8.26 -7.68 -13.39
C GLN A 127 -9.04 -8.97 -13.10
N ASN A 128 -9.20 -9.36 -11.83
CA ASN A 128 -10.02 -10.49 -11.41
C ASN A 128 -11.53 -10.20 -11.36
N SER A 129 -11.94 -9.01 -11.70
CA SER A 129 -13.34 -8.60 -11.78
C SER A 129 -13.81 -8.64 -13.25
N SER A 130 -15.04 -9.06 -13.47
CA SER A 130 -15.63 -8.99 -14.82
C SER A 130 -15.63 -7.54 -15.33
N GLU A 131 -15.61 -7.36 -16.63
CA GLU A 131 -15.63 -6.03 -17.26
C GLU A 131 -16.84 -5.19 -16.80
N ALA A 132 -18.01 -5.83 -16.72
CA ALA A 132 -19.22 -5.17 -16.21
C ALA A 132 -19.04 -4.67 -14.78
N LYS A 133 -18.43 -5.47 -13.90
CA LYS A 133 -18.17 -5.09 -12.51
C LYS A 133 -17.15 -3.95 -12.42
N ARG A 134 -16.10 -3.98 -13.24
CA ARG A 134 -15.13 -2.87 -13.33
C ARG A 134 -15.78 -1.57 -13.83
N LYS A 135 -16.69 -1.65 -14.82
CA LYS A 135 -17.47 -0.50 -15.29
C LYS A 135 -18.35 0.09 -14.18
N ILE A 136 -18.98 -0.76 -13.35
CA ILE A 136 -19.77 -0.33 -12.18
C ILE A 136 -18.87 0.39 -11.18
N TYR A 137 -17.74 -0.18 -10.80
CA TYR A 137 -16.79 0.45 -9.88
C TYR A 137 -16.31 1.80 -10.41
N LYS A 138 -15.96 1.88 -11.71
CA LYS A 138 -15.57 3.14 -12.35
C LYS A 138 -16.70 4.16 -12.34
N GLY A 139 -17.94 3.73 -12.60
CA GLY A 139 -19.13 4.58 -12.51
C GLY A 139 -19.35 5.16 -11.11
N ILE A 140 -19.18 4.34 -10.07
CA ILE A 140 -19.24 4.80 -8.67
C ILE A 140 -18.17 5.86 -8.42
N GLU A 141 -16.92 5.63 -8.84
CA GLU A 141 -15.84 6.60 -8.67
C GLU A 141 -16.11 7.91 -9.41
N ILE A 142 -16.65 7.88 -10.63
CA ILE A 142 -17.06 9.08 -11.39
C ILE A 142 -18.14 9.87 -10.65
N ILE A 143 -19.16 9.19 -10.09
CA ILE A 143 -20.24 9.86 -9.34
C ILE A 143 -19.67 10.47 -8.05
N CYS A 144 -18.86 9.73 -7.33
CA CYS A 144 -18.18 10.19 -6.12
C CYS A 144 -17.18 11.32 -6.39
N GLY A 145 -16.50 11.29 -7.54
CA GLY A 145 -15.55 12.33 -7.96
C GLY A 145 -16.16 13.71 -8.18
N LYS A 146 -17.50 13.76 -8.38
CA LYS A 146 -18.24 15.04 -8.46
C LYS A 146 -18.52 15.67 -7.08
N ARG A 147 -18.23 14.96 -5.99
CA ARG A 147 -18.40 15.48 -4.64
C ARG A 147 -17.20 16.35 -4.26
N ASN A 148 -17.40 17.30 -3.31
CA ASN A 148 -16.30 18.11 -2.80
C ASN A 148 -15.38 17.26 -1.92
N CYS A 149 -14.44 16.59 -2.54
CA CYS A 149 -13.46 15.72 -1.90
C CYS A 149 -12.17 15.78 -2.71
N THR A 150 -11.04 15.99 -2.05
CA THR A 150 -9.74 15.92 -2.73
C THR A 150 -9.26 14.48 -2.74
N THR A 151 -9.02 13.93 -3.93
CA THR A 151 -8.40 12.61 -4.04
C THR A 151 -6.89 12.74 -3.89
N ILE A 152 -6.26 11.93 -3.02
CA ILE A 152 -4.81 11.86 -2.85
C ILE A 152 -4.37 10.46 -3.24
N SER A 153 -3.72 10.34 -4.38
CA SER A 153 -3.21 9.08 -4.93
C SER A 153 -1.89 8.68 -4.28
N CYS A 154 -1.58 7.38 -4.28
CA CYS A 154 -0.36 6.84 -3.68
C CYS A 154 0.87 6.90 -4.60
N SER A 155 0.67 7.16 -5.90
CA SER A 155 1.71 7.26 -6.93
C SER A 155 1.28 8.19 -8.05
N GLU A 156 2.23 8.60 -8.89
CA GLU A 156 1.97 9.43 -10.06
C GLU A 156 1.03 8.74 -11.06
N GLY A 157 1.24 7.46 -11.34
CA GLY A 157 0.38 6.71 -12.25
C GLY A 157 -1.06 6.58 -11.74
N GLU A 158 -1.25 6.39 -10.43
CA GLU A 158 -2.59 6.41 -9.83
C GLU A 158 -3.19 7.82 -9.90
N HIS A 159 -2.38 8.87 -9.79
CA HIS A 159 -2.84 10.26 -9.92
C HIS A 159 -3.37 10.56 -11.32
N ILE A 160 -2.70 10.08 -12.37
CA ILE A 160 -3.18 10.20 -13.75
C ILE A 160 -4.57 9.58 -13.91
N GLU A 161 -4.82 8.41 -13.28
CA GLU A 161 -6.17 7.81 -13.26
C GLU A 161 -7.15 8.65 -12.43
N SER A 162 -6.71 9.22 -11.32
CA SER A 162 -7.54 10.07 -10.46
C SER A 162 -8.00 11.34 -11.15
N LEU A 163 -7.16 11.99 -11.96
CA LEU A 163 -7.50 13.19 -12.72
C LEU A 163 -8.61 12.95 -13.74
N LYS A 164 -8.76 11.71 -14.24
CA LYS A 164 -9.87 11.33 -15.14
C LYS A 164 -11.23 11.26 -14.41
N LEU A 165 -11.21 11.16 -13.08
CA LEU A 165 -12.39 10.95 -12.23
C LEU A 165 -12.73 12.20 -11.41
N ASN A 166 -11.73 12.94 -10.99
CA ASN A 166 -11.86 14.09 -10.10
C ASN A 166 -10.80 15.15 -10.42
N LYS A 167 -11.25 16.38 -10.74
CA LYS A 167 -10.32 17.50 -10.98
C LYS A 167 -9.59 17.95 -9.70
N GLN A 168 -10.13 17.66 -8.52
CA GLN A 168 -9.49 17.92 -7.24
C GLN A 168 -8.67 16.68 -6.84
N ALA A 169 -7.57 16.46 -7.52
CA ALA A 169 -6.67 15.36 -7.25
C ALA A 169 -5.25 15.88 -7.00
N ALA A 170 -4.56 15.21 -6.09
CA ALA A 170 -3.14 15.35 -5.79
C ALA A 170 -2.53 13.95 -5.68
N TYR A 171 -1.23 13.84 -5.51
CA TYR A 171 -0.62 12.57 -5.08
C TYR A 171 0.44 12.83 -4.02
N VAL A 172 0.62 11.82 -3.19
CA VAL A 172 1.70 11.70 -2.22
C VAL A 172 2.22 10.28 -2.32
N ASN A 173 3.47 10.12 -2.68
CA ASN A 173 4.07 8.81 -2.75
C ASN A 173 4.04 8.10 -1.40
N ASN A 174 3.75 6.80 -1.39
CA ASN A 174 3.93 5.99 -0.21
C ASN A 174 5.38 6.07 0.26
N GLY A 175 5.57 6.01 1.57
CA GLY A 175 6.88 5.95 2.20
C GLY A 175 6.96 4.79 3.18
N ILE A 176 8.18 4.43 3.53
CA ILE A 176 8.48 3.44 4.59
C ILE A 176 9.12 4.11 5.78
N ASN A 177 8.88 3.57 6.97
CA ASN A 177 9.55 4.00 8.19
C ASN A 177 10.96 3.39 8.23
N MET A 178 11.93 4.16 7.75
CA MET A 178 13.34 3.72 7.64
C MET A 178 13.94 3.38 9.02
N GLU A 179 13.63 4.15 10.06
CA GLU A 179 14.19 3.93 11.40
C GLU A 179 13.68 2.60 11.99
N GLN A 180 12.39 2.33 11.84
CA GLN A 180 11.82 1.06 12.29
C GLN A 180 12.34 -0.12 11.46
N LEU A 181 12.42 0.05 10.13
CA LEU A 181 12.92 -0.99 9.25
C LEU A 181 14.39 -1.29 9.53
N GLN A 182 15.23 -0.26 9.73
CA GLN A 182 16.65 -0.43 10.08
C GLN A 182 16.83 -1.20 11.39
N LYS A 183 16.08 -0.84 12.44
CA LYS A 183 16.12 -1.59 13.72
C LYS A 183 15.80 -3.08 13.52
N LEU A 184 14.77 -3.38 12.72
CA LEU A 184 14.39 -4.76 12.45
C LEU A 184 15.45 -5.50 11.62
N VAL A 185 16.09 -4.82 10.66
CA VAL A 185 17.19 -5.38 9.85
C VAL A 185 18.41 -5.64 10.73
N ASP A 186 18.77 -4.72 11.61
CA ASP A 186 19.88 -4.86 12.56
C ASP A 186 19.66 -6.04 13.53
N GLU A 187 18.41 -6.21 14.00
CA GLU A 187 18.04 -7.35 14.87
C GLU A 187 18.09 -8.71 14.16
N VAL A 188 17.85 -8.72 12.85
CA VAL A 188 17.95 -9.94 12.02
C VAL A 188 19.41 -10.33 11.81
N GLY A 189 20.32 -9.34 11.82
CA GLY A 189 21.75 -9.53 11.58
C GLY A 189 22.07 -9.83 10.10
N ASN A 190 23.35 -10.11 9.84
CA ASN A 190 23.79 -10.49 8.52
C ASN A 190 23.20 -11.85 8.12
N ALA A 191 22.68 -11.96 6.92
CA ALA A 191 22.22 -13.23 6.38
C ALA A 191 23.41 -14.19 6.29
N GLU A 192 23.21 -15.44 6.75
CA GLU A 192 24.16 -16.52 6.53
C GLU A 192 24.38 -16.70 5.01
N GLN A 193 25.52 -17.27 4.65
CA GLN A 193 25.81 -17.59 3.26
C GLN A 193 24.74 -18.53 2.70
N HIS A 194 24.04 -18.11 1.65
CA HIS A 194 22.92 -18.83 1.05
C HIS A 194 23.07 -18.91 -0.48
N PRO A 195 22.47 -19.92 -1.13
CA PRO A 195 22.39 -19.97 -2.59
C PRO A 195 21.66 -18.76 -3.14
N PHE A 196 22.02 -18.33 -4.36
CA PHE A 196 21.33 -17.25 -5.04
C PHE A 196 19.80 -17.47 -5.03
N THR A 197 19.06 -16.53 -4.43
CA THR A 197 17.66 -16.69 -4.11
C THR A 197 16.83 -15.51 -4.66
N VAL A 198 15.85 -15.84 -5.47
CA VAL A 198 14.80 -14.91 -5.94
C VAL A 198 13.63 -14.99 -4.98
N PHE A 199 13.14 -13.87 -4.46
CA PHE A 199 12.04 -13.89 -3.51
C PHE A 199 10.94 -12.89 -3.84
N THR A 200 9.76 -13.14 -3.30
CA THR A 200 8.64 -12.20 -3.25
C THR A 200 8.03 -12.21 -1.86
N LEU A 201 7.38 -11.09 -1.50
CA LEU A 201 6.71 -10.91 -0.22
C LEU A 201 5.26 -10.49 -0.42
N GLY A 202 4.33 -11.24 0.14
CA GLY A 202 2.93 -10.89 0.13
C GLY A 202 1.99 -12.09 0.10
N ARG A 203 0.69 -11.78 0.11
CA ARG A 203 -0.36 -12.79 0.04
C ARG A 203 -0.34 -13.50 -1.31
N ILE A 204 -0.46 -14.83 -1.31
CA ILE A 204 -0.58 -15.64 -2.53
C ILE A 204 -2.03 -15.51 -3.05
N CYS A 205 -2.28 -14.47 -3.84
CA CYS A 205 -3.61 -14.12 -4.34
C CYS A 205 -3.54 -13.72 -5.82
N TYR A 206 -4.70 -13.59 -6.45
CA TYR A 206 -4.78 -13.24 -7.86
C TYR A 206 -4.03 -11.96 -8.21
N GLN A 207 -4.12 -10.92 -7.37
CA GLN A 207 -3.41 -9.66 -7.57
C GLN A 207 -1.90 -9.86 -7.74
N LYS A 208 -1.29 -10.71 -6.91
CA LYS A 208 0.15 -10.95 -6.91
C LYS A 208 0.61 -11.92 -8.00
N ASN A 209 -0.34 -12.48 -8.77
CA ASN A 209 -0.09 -13.34 -9.94
C ASN A 209 0.91 -14.49 -9.67
N PRO A 210 0.58 -15.42 -8.76
CA PRO A 210 1.48 -16.54 -8.46
C PRO A 210 1.75 -17.43 -9.69
N ALA A 211 0.87 -17.44 -10.69
CA ALA A 211 1.09 -18.18 -11.93
C ALA A 211 2.33 -17.64 -12.70
N GLN A 212 2.50 -16.32 -12.78
CA GLN A 212 3.67 -15.72 -13.41
C GLN A 212 4.94 -16.04 -12.62
N PHE A 213 4.91 -15.94 -11.28
CA PHE A 213 6.04 -16.30 -10.44
C PHE A 213 6.43 -17.78 -10.60
N ASN A 214 5.44 -18.67 -10.68
CA ASN A 214 5.64 -20.09 -10.93
C ASN A 214 6.27 -20.36 -12.31
N ALA A 215 5.80 -19.64 -13.35
CA ALA A 215 6.35 -19.79 -14.70
C ALA A 215 7.83 -19.36 -14.77
N ILE A 216 8.20 -18.28 -14.06
CA ILE A 216 9.59 -17.84 -13.96
C ILE A 216 10.45 -18.91 -13.25
N ALA A 217 9.95 -19.49 -12.14
CA ALA A 217 10.67 -20.53 -11.41
C ALA A 217 10.86 -21.80 -12.25
N LEU A 218 9.85 -22.24 -12.99
CA LEU A 218 9.95 -23.37 -13.93
C LEU A 218 10.97 -23.14 -15.04
N ALA A 219 11.10 -21.89 -15.51
CA ALA A 219 12.07 -21.53 -16.54
C ALA A 219 13.52 -21.44 -16.01
N MET A 220 13.71 -21.47 -14.68
CA MET A 220 15.01 -21.32 -14.02
C MET A 220 15.21 -22.40 -12.93
N PRO A 221 15.30 -23.69 -13.28
CA PRO A 221 15.29 -24.80 -12.31
C PRO A 221 16.49 -24.78 -11.35
N ASP A 222 17.61 -24.17 -11.74
CA ASP A 222 18.84 -24.06 -10.94
C ASP A 222 18.85 -22.83 -10.00
N VAL A 223 17.75 -22.07 -9.93
CA VAL A 223 17.61 -20.91 -9.06
C VAL A 223 16.62 -21.23 -7.96
N ARG A 224 16.96 -20.86 -6.73
CA ARG A 224 16.05 -20.96 -5.59
C ARG A 224 15.04 -19.83 -5.62
N PHE A 225 13.76 -20.17 -5.48
CA PHE A 225 12.67 -19.23 -5.36
C PHE A 225 12.02 -19.31 -3.98
N LEU A 226 11.67 -18.15 -3.42
CA LEU A 226 11.09 -18.06 -2.09
C LEU A 226 9.84 -17.16 -2.15
N TRP A 227 8.68 -17.70 -1.80
CA TRP A 227 7.49 -16.90 -1.57
C TRP A 227 7.28 -16.70 -0.07
N ILE A 228 7.44 -15.46 0.41
CA ILE A 228 7.24 -15.09 1.80
C ILE A 228 5.78 -14.69 1.98
N GLY A 229 4.99 -15.58 2.57
CA GLY A 229 3.56 -15.42 2.75
C GLY A 229 2.75 -16.67 2.44
N ASP A 230 1.43 -16.54 2.50
CA ASP A 230 0.47 -17.59 2.17
C ASP A 230 -0.77 -16.99 1.48
N GLY A 231 -1.71 -17.82 1.03
CA GLY A 231 -2.97 -17.36 0.46
C GLY A 231 -3.73 -18.43 -0.29
N GLU A 232 -4.89 -18.01 -0.79
CA GLU A 232 -5.86 -18.90 -1.43
C GLU A 232 -5.37 -19.56 -2.74
N LEU A 233 -4.39 -18.98 -3.39
CA LEU A 233 -3.80 -19.50 -4.63
C LEU A 233 -2.46 -20.22 -4.40
N ARG A 234 -2.17 -20.68 -3.18
CA ARG A 234 -0.93 -21.41 -2.85
C ARG A 234 -0.69 -22.61 -3.80
N ARG A 235 -1.75 -23.32 -4.18
CA ARG A 235 -1.67 -24.48 -5.08
C ARG A 235 -1.22 -24.16 -6.50
N THR A 236 -1.19 -22.90 -6.90
CA THR A 236 -0.67 -22.45 -8.20
C THR A 236 0.85 -22.55 -8.28
N LEU A 237 1.52 -22.51 -7.14
CA LEU A 237 2.99 -22.60 -7.04
C LEU A 237 3.40 -24.09 -7.02
N THR A 238 3.69 -24.64 -8.19
CA THR A 238 3.97 -26.07 -8.41
C THR A 238 5.43 -26.34 -8.75
N ALA A 239 6.22 -25.31 -9.07
CA ALA A 239 7.63 -25.48 -9.42
C ALA A 239 8.42 -26.05 -8.22
N PRO A 240 9.26 -27.08 -8.41
CA PRO A 240 9.93 -27.80 -7.32
C PRO A 240 11.00 -26.95 -6.60
N ASN A 241 11.47 -25.89 -7.23
CA ASN A 241 12.45 -24.95 -6.70
C ASN A 241 11.80 -23.75 -5.97
N ILE A 242 10.48 -23.75 -5.73
CA ILE A 242 9.79 -22.75 -4.92
C ILE A 242 9.62 -23.27 -3.49
N THR A 243 10.09 -22.48 -2.53
CA THR A 243 9.75 -22.64 -1.11
C THR A 243 8.70 -21.60 -0.71
N ILE A 244 7.67 -22.00 0.03
CA ILE A 244 6.62 -21.11 0.56
C ILE A 244 6.76 -21.11 2.08
N THR A 245 6.98 -19.92 2.69
CA THR A 245 7.16 -19.80 4.14
C THR A 245 5.88 -20.00 4.95
N GLY A 246 4.71 -19.80 4.34
CA GLY A 246 3.48 -19.55 5.09
C GLY A 246 3.41 -18.12 5.62
N TRP A 247 2.39 -17.80 6.41
CA TRP A 247 2.26 -16.50 7.06
C TRP A 247 3.41 -16.31 8.06
N ALA A 248 4.08 -15.17 7.94
CA ALA A 248 5.16 -14.78 8.83
C ALA A 248 4.83 -13.42 9.46
N GLU A 249 5.18 -13.26 10.73
CA GLU A 249 5.19 -11.95 11.38
C GLU A 249 6.25 -11.04 10.72
N ARG A 250 6.12 -9.72 10.89
CA ARG A 250 6.97 -8.73 10.21
C ARG A 250 8.46 -9.02 10.36
N LYS A 251 8.94 -9.33 11.57
CA LYS A 251 10.36 -9.66 11.83
C LYS A 251 10.79 -10.93 11.07
N GLY A 252 9.96 -11.96 11.09
CA GLY A 252 10.20 -13.20 10.35
C GLY A 252 10.23 -12.99 8.83
N ALA A 253 9.28 -12.19 8.32
CA ALA A 253 9.23 -11.84 6.90
C ALA A 253 10.50 -11.09 6.46
N LEU A 254 10.96 -10.13 7.25
CA LEU A 254 12.22 -9.41 6.98
C LEU A 254 13.45 -10.31 7.05
N LYS A 255 13.48 -11.28 8.00
CA LYS A 255 14.55 -12.28 8.05
C LYS A 255 14.62 -13.09 6.76
N TYR A 256 13.48 -13.58 6.27
CA TYR A 256 13.43 -14.26 4.97
C TYR A 256 13.84 -13.34 3.81
N SER A 257 13.40 -12.08 3.82
CA SER A 257 13.76 -11.10 2.78
C SER A 257 15.27 -10.79 2.80
N ALA A 258 15.90 -10.74 3.98
CA ALA A 258 17.33 -10.54 4.12
C ALA A 258 18.13 -11.65 3.44
N SER A 259 17.64 -12.91 3.51
CA SER A 259 18.25 -14.07 2.86
C SER A 259 17.94 -14.20 1.36
N GLY A 260 17.32 -13.23 0.72
CA GLY A 260 17.10 -13.17 -0.72
C GLY A 260 18.04 -12.17 -1.40
N ASP A 261 18.33 -12.37 -2.68
CA ASP A 261 19.19 -11.50 -3.49
C ASP A 261 18.37 -10.60 -4.40
N VAL A 262 17.31 -11.14 -4.99
CA VAL A 262 16.46 -10.47 -5.98
C VAL A 262 15.01 -10.49 -5.53
N PHE A 263 14.42 -9.32 -5.36
CA PHE A 263 12.99 -9.17 -5.13
C PHE A 263 12.24 -9.16 -6.46
N VAL A 264 11.29 -10.07 -6.61
CA VAL A 264 10.44 -10.16 -7.80
C VAL A 264 8.99 -9.87 -7.43
N LEU A 265 8.35 -8.94 -8.14
CA LEU A 265 6.94 -8.61 -7.98
C LEU A 265 6.20 -8.79 -9.30
N THR A 266 5.34 -9.81 -9.37
CA THR A 266 4.60 -10.21 -10.58
C THR A 266 3.17 -9.66 -10.63
N SER A 267 2.84 -8.67 -9.83
CA SER A 267 1.48 -8.17 -9.63
C SER A 267 0.79 -7.74 -10.92
N LEU A 268 -0.52 -7.96 -10.98
CA LEU A 268 -1.39 -7.53 -12.08
C LEU A 268 -1.87 -6.08 -11.94
N TRP A 269 -1.89 -5.54 -10.74
CA TRP A 269 -2.16 -4.12 -10.41
C TRP A 269 -1.61 -3.79 -9.03
N GLU A 270 -1.15 -2.56 -8.84
CA GLU A 270 -0.71 -1.99 -7.56
C GLU A 270 -1.14 -0.51 -7.46
N GLY A 271 -1.11 0.04 -6.25
CA GLY A 271 -1.09 1.48 -6.02
C GLY A 271 0.35 1.99 -5.98
N LEU A 272 1.03 1.73 -4.86
CA LEU A 272 2.48 1.78 -4.68
C LEU A 272 2.83 0.76 -3.58
N PRO A 273 3.43 -0.39 -3.92
CA PRO A 273 3.58 -1.48 -2.98
C PRO A 273 4.69 -1.23 -1.95
N ILE A 274 4.33 -1.24 -0.67
CA ILE A 274 5.28 -1.07 0.45
C ILE A 274 6.39 -2.13 0.41
N SER A 275 6.07 -3.38 0.05
CA SER A 275 7.08 -4.45 -0.05
C SER A 275 8.17 -4.18 -1.09
N LEU A 276 7.86 -3.43 -2.14
CA LEU A 276 8.85 -2.98 -3.12
C LEU A 276 9.80 -1.95 -2.49
N LEU A 277 9.23 -0.95 -1.81
CA LEU A 277 10.03 0.09 -1.14
C LEU A 277 10.93 -0.51 -0.04
N GLU A 278 10.41 -1.48 0.71
CA GLU A 278 11.20 -2.22 1.71
C GLU A 278 12.35 -3.00 1.06
N ALA A 279 12.11 -3.67 -0.06
CA ALA A 279 13.15 -4.41 -0.79
C ALA A 279 14.24 -3.46 -1.33
N MET A 280 13.87 -2.29 -1.86
CA MET A 280 14.80 -1.25 -2.30
C MET A 280 15.67 -0.76 -1.14
N TYR A 281 15.06 -0.46 0.03
CA TYR A 281 15.77 -0.05 1.23
C TYR A 281 16.75 -1.14 1.72
N MET A 282 16.33 -2.41 1.67
CA MET A 282 17.19 -3.56 2.02
C MET A 282 18.25 -3.86 0.96
N LYS A 283 18.44 -2.98 0.00
CA LYS A 283 19.43 -3.11 -1.08
C LYS A 283 19.27 -4.40 -1.89
N LYS A 284 18.03 -4.80 -2.17
CA LYS A 284 17.73 -5.93 -3.06
C LYS A 284 17.52 -5.43 -4.47
N VAL A 285 18.00 -6.17 -5.48
CA VAL A 285 17.66 -5.86 -6.86
C VAL A 285 16.16 -6.11 -7.08
N CYS A 286 15.44 -5.09 -7.56
CA CYS A 286 14.00 -5.17 -7.76
C CYS A 286 13.66 -5.40 -9.24
N ILE A 287 12.91 -6.48 -9.51
CA ILE A 287 12.41 -6.84 -10.84
C ILE A 287 10.88 -6.92 -10.75
N VAL A 288 10.18 -6.04 -11.44
CA VAL A 288 8.75 -5.83 -11.21
C VAL A 288 7.93 -5.89 -12.50
N SER A 289 6.64 -6.20 -12.38
CA SER A 289 5.69 -6.13 -13.50
C SER A 289 5.44 -4.71 -13.97
N ASN A 290 5.14 -4.55 -15.27
CA ASN A 290 4.82 -3.27 -15.90
C ASN A 290 3.39 -2.82 -15.58
N VAL A 291 3.15 -2.47 -14.31
CA VAL A 291 1.87 -1.93 -13.83
C VAL A 291 2.08 -0.62 -13.08
N ILE A 292 1.01 0.17 -12.95
CA ILE A 292 0.97 1.38 -12.11
C ILE A 292 1.49 1.04 -10.71
N GLY A 293 2.20 1.97 -10.10
CA GLY A 293 2.85 1.81 -8.80
C GLY A 293 4.22 1.13 -8.89
N ASN A 294 4.37 0.08 -9.69
CA ASN A 294 5.66 -0.57 -9.90
C ASN A 294 6.56 0.26 -10.84
N ARG A 295 6.06 0.55 -12.04
CA ARG A 295 6.79 1.34 -13.05
C ARG A 295 6.90 2.82 -12.71
N ASP A 296 6.15 3.29 -11.71
CA ASP A 296 6.25 4.66 -11.22
C ASP A 296 7.52 4.84 -10.37
N VAL A 297 8.04 3.74 -9.81
CA VAL A 297 9.23 3.71 -8.94
C VAL A 297 10.41 3.04 -9.62
N ILE A 298 10.21 1.93 -10.34
CA ILE A 298 11.29 1.19 -10.97
C ILE A 298 11.47 1.61 -12.42
N HIS A 299 12.70 2.00 -12.74
CA HIS A 299 13.14 2.38 -14.07
C HIS A 299 14.23 1.42 -14.56
N THR A 300 13.96 0.69 -15.64
CA THR A 300 14.86 -0.36 -16.16
C THR A 300 16.24 0.16 -16.43
N GLY A 301 17.25 -0.49 -15.83
CA GLY A 301 18.67 -0.15 -15.99
C GLY A 301 19.14 1.04 -15.14
N VAL A 302 18.26 1.68 -14.36
CA VAL A 302 18.57 2.79 -13.46
C VAL A 302 18.58 2.33 -12.00
N ASN A 303 17.47 1.73 -11.54
CA ASN A 303 17.28 1.29 -10.15
C ASN A 303 16.64 -0.10 -10.04
N GLY A 304 16.45 -0.82 -11.17
CA GLY A 304 15.86 -2.15 -11.22
C GLY A 304 15.45 -2.52 -12.66
N PHE A 305 14.46 -3.42 -12.78
CA PHE A 305 13.95 -3.87 -14.08
C PHE A 305 12.42 -3.93 -14.07
N VAL A 306 11.80 -3.44 -15.14
CA VAL A 306 10.35 -3.55 -15.40
C VAL A 306 10.14 -4.60 -16.50
N CYS A 307 9.31 -5.60 -16.21
CA CYS A 307 9.09 -6.77 -17.06
C CYS A 307 7.61 -6.90 -17.45
N SER A 308 7.36 -7.36 -18.67
CA SER A 308 6.00 -7.53 -19.21
C SER A 308 5.60 -9.00 -19.40
N ASN A 309 6.57 -9.92 -19.47
CA ASN A 309 6.36 -11.36 -19.70
C ASN A 309 7.43 -12.20 -18.99
N THR A 310 7.29 -13.53 -18.99
CA THR A 310 8.23 -14.46 -18.34
C THR A 310 9.66 -14.32 -18.84
N GLU A 311 9.84 -14.14 -20.13
CA GLU A 311 11.17 -14.03 -20.75
C GLU A 311 11.93 -12.79 -20.25
N ASP A 312 11.26 -11.65 -20.10
CA ASP A 312 11.85 -10.43 -19.55
C ASP A 312 12.38 -10.67 -18.11
N TYR A 313 11.58 -11.34 -17.26
CA TYR A 313 12.00 -11.69 -15.90
C TYR A 313 13.23 -12.62 -15.91
N VAL A 314 13.22 -13.65 -16.73
CA VAL A 314 14.34 -14.61 -16.84
C VAL A 314 15.60 -13.88 -17.26
N LYS A 315 15.54 -13.04 -18.30
CA LYS A 315 16.68 -12.23 -18.76
C LYS A 315 17.20 -11.30 -17.67
N ALA A 316 16.31 -10.61 -16.96
CA ALA A 316 16.68 -9.72 -15.87
C ALA A 316 17.35 -10.47 -14.72
N ILE A 317 16.83 -11.62 -14.29
CA ILE A 317 17.43 -12.44 -13.22
C ILE A 317 18.79 -12.99 -13.67
N GLN A 318 18.94 -13.45 -14.90
CA GLN A 318 20.21 -13.91 -15.46
C GLN A 318 21.24 -12.79 -15.44
N LYS A 319 20.85 -11.59 -15.87
CA LYS A 319 21.72 -10.41 -15.85
C LYS A 319 22.22 -10.10 -14.43
N VAL A 320 21.35 -10.14 -13.43
CA VAL A 320 21.74 -9.95 -12.03
C VAL A 320 22.72 -11.02 -11.53
N LYS A 321 22.59 -12.26 -12.00
CA LYS A 321 23.52 -13.35 -11.64
C LYS A 321 24.92 -13.17 -12.23
N THR A 322 25.04 -12.56 -13.40
CA THR A 322 26.29 -12.57 -14.21
C THR A 322 26.98 -11.23 -14.26
N GLU A 323 26.28 -10.13 -14.04
CA GLU A 323 26.79 -8.77 -14.14
C GLU A 323 26.86 -8.06 -12.79
N ASN A 324 27.72 -7.04 -12.71
CA ASN A 324 27.74 -6.16 -11.53
C ASN A 324 26.60 -5.13 -11.63
N VAL A 325 25.58 -5.33 -10.83
CA VAL A 325 24.37 -4.46 -10.75
C VAL A 325 24.34 -3.58 -9.49
N LYS A 326 25.48 -3.39 -8.83
CA LYS A 326 25.57 -2.62 -7.58
C LYS A 326 25.02 -1.19 -7.73
N HIS A 327 25.22 -0.55 -8.89
CA HIS A 327 24.71 0.77 -9.15
C HIS A 327 23.17 0.84 -9.08
N LEU A 328 22.44 -0.20 -9.54
CA LEU A 328 20.95 -0.25 -9.47
C LEU A 328 20.48 -0.21 -8.03
N VAL A 329 21.15 -1.00 -7.19
CA VAL A 329 20.81 -1.14 -5.76
C VAL A 329 21.08 0.16 -5.00
N GLU A 330 22.22 0.80 -5.25
CA GLU A 330 22.55 2.07 -4.58
C GLU A 330 21.62 3.20 -5.02
N THR A 331 21.27 3.27 -6.31
CA THR A 331 20.30 4.25 -6.82
C THR A 331 18.92 4.01 -6.17
N ALA A 332 18.44 2.76 -6.17
CA ALA A 332 17.17 2.39 -5.54
C ALA A 332 17.13 2.76 -4.05
N TYR A 333 18.20 2.46 -3.32
CA TYR A 333 18.32 2.81 -1.90
C TYR A 333 18.27 4.32 -1.67
N GLN A 334 19.01 5.09 -2.49
CA GLN A 334 19.04 6.56 -2.36
C GLN A 334 17.67 7.19 -2.62
N GLU A 335 16.91 6.68 -3.58
CA GLU A 335 15.54 7.13 -3.84
C GLU A 335 14.60 6.91 -2.65
N ILE A 336 14.78 5.81 -1.90
CA ILE A 336 14.03 5.60 -0.66
C ILE A 336 14.39 6.67 0.37
N VAL A 337 15.69 6.92 0.57
CA VAL A 337 16.17 7.92 1.53
C VAL A 337 15.66 9.31 1.20
N ASP A 338 15.69 9.68 -0.08
CA ASP A 338 15.36 11.04 -0.53
C ASP A 338 13.85 11.25 -0.72
N THR A 339 13.10 10.21 -1.12
CA THR A 339 11.72 10.38 -1.60
C THR A 339 10.70 9.51 -0.87
N TYR A 340 10.94 8.19 -0.81
CA TYR A 340 9.91 7.21 -0.41
C TYR A 340 9.99 6.85 1.08
N ASN A 341 10.07 7.86 1.95
CA ASN A 341 10.09 7.69 3.41
C ASN A 341 8.88 8.32 4.08
N THR A 342 8.54 7.85 5.29
CA THR A 342 7.34 8.29 6.01
C THR A 342 7.38 9.76 6.41
N LYS A 343 8.56 10.32 6.68
CA LYS A 343 8.71 11.75 7.04
C LYS A 343 8.32 12.64 5.86
N ASN A 344 8.80 12.34 4.66
CA ASN A 344 8.43 13.07 3.45
C ASN A 344 6.93 12.89 3.16
N MET A 345 6.42 11.65 3.26
CA MET A 345 5.01 11.37 3.08
C MET A 345 4.15 12.21 4.04
N ALA A 346 4.44 12.22 5.33
CA ALA A 346 3.70 12.99 6.33
C ALA A 346 3.76 14.51 6.09
N ASN A 347 4.93 15.02 5.68
CA ASN A 347 5.10 16.43 5.34
C ASN A 347 4.24 16.84 4.14
N GLU A 348 4.20 16.04 3.09
CA GLU A 348 3.36 16.32 1.90
C GLU A 348 1.87 16.24 2.25
N TYR A 349 1.44 15.26 3.05
CA TYR A 349 0.08 15.20 3.57
C TYR A 349 -0.28 16.44 4.39
N SER A 350 0.60 16.88 5.29
CA SER A 350 0.38 18.09 6.10
C SER A 350 0.23 19.33 5.24
N LYS A 351 1.06 19.51 4.21
CA LYS A 351 0.93 20.63 3.25
C LYS A 351 -0.44 20.63 2.57
N ILE A 352 -0.89 19.45 2.08
CA ILE A 352 -2.19 19.31 1.43
C ILE A 352 -3.34 19.60 2.41
N TYR A 353 -3.29 19.07 3.63
CA TYR A 353 -4.30 19.32 4.65
C TYR A 353 -4.41 20.81 4.98
N LEU A 354 -3.30 21.46 5.27
CA LEU A 354 -3.24 22.89 5.62
C LEU A 354 -3.74 23.78 4.47
N SER A 355 -3.41 23.46 3.23
CA SER A 355 -3.86 24.22 2.06
C SER A 355 -5.39 24.26 1.91
N LYS A 356 -6.07 23.22 2.37
CA LYS A 356 -7.54 23.15 2.34
C LYS A 356 -8.20 23.73 3.58
N MET A 357 -7.50 23.76 4.72
CA MET A 357 -8.01 24.38 5.94
C MET A 357 -8.02 25.93 5.88
N GLY A 358 -7.01 26.53 5.25
CA GLY A 358 -6.92 27.99 5.09
C GLY A 358 -8.05 28.64 4.26
N GLY A 359 -8.79 27.84 3.49
CA GLY A 359 -9.99 28.27 2.74
C GLY A 359 -11.30 28.20 3.53
N TYR A 360 -11.30 27.60 4.71
CA TYR A 360 -12.49 27.52 5.58
C TYR A 360 -12.42 28.67 6.59
N LYS A 361 -13.19 29.74 6.34
CA LYS A 361 -13.45 30.77 7.36
C LYS A 361 -14.22 30.10 8.51
N GLU A 362 -13.77 30.35 9.74
CA GLU A 362 -14.57 30.06 10.93
C GLU A 362 -15.91 30.79 10.78
N THR A 363 -17.01 30.04 10.62
CA THR A 363 -18.39 30.58 10.64
C THR A 363 -19.01 30.32 12.01
#